data_bf25f86a53d725f96230ad91e5b4aaf7
#
_entry.id   bf25f86a53d725f96230ad91e5b4aaf7
#
_cell.length_a   1.000
_cell.length_b   1.000
_cell.length_c   1.000
_cell.angle_alpha   90.00
_cell.angle_beta   90.00
_cell.angle_gamma   90.00
#
_symmetry.space_group_name_H-M   'P 1'
#
loop_
_entity.id
_entity.type
_entity.pdbx_description
1 polymer ?
#
loop_
_entity_poly.entity_id
_entity_poly.type
_entity_poly.pdbx_seq_one_letter_code
_entity_poly.pdbx_strand_id
1 'polypeptide(L)'
;LSEMSVNDISGSFAFIFVTGEKPKLYVSYNEKLCCFEDEKDILSLLSSGFEKQTFGAKPAYRYCLEHGTKLKNVVSDGDIAGYLLNASASEYTINGLCALYSCPSYEKLGEYADIAALSGLCTRLDKEISDLGMEKLYTETELPLTEVLASMEFYGVKADTDGIREFGNTLCGEIEGLEQQIYFRAGKQFNIASPKQLGAVLFEDLGLPSGKKTKTGYST
;
A
#
# COMPACT_ATOMS: atom_id res chain seq x y z
N LEU A 1 4.65 -4.90 28.19
CA LEU A 1 3.31 -4.81 27.62
C LEU A 1 2.32 -4.71 28.77
N SER A 2 1.62 -3.59 28.91
CA SER A 2 0.63 -3.42 29.98
C SER A 2 -0.74 -3.82 29.44
N GLU A 3 -1.49 -4.60 30.21
CA GLU A 3 -2.92 -4.77 29.95
C GLU A 3 -3.58 -3.38 30.00
N MET A 4 -4.14 -2.97 28.86
CA MET A 4 -4.87 -1.71 28.72
C MET A 4 -6.24 -2.04 28.12
N SER A 5 -7.29 -1.54 28.73
CA SER A 5 -8.66 -1.67 28.21
C SER A 5 -9.03 -0.43 27.38
N VAL A 6 -10.06 -0.54 26.55
CA VAL A 6 -10.62 0.59 25.80
C VAL A 6 -10.96 1.79 26.71
N ASN A 7 -11.45 1.51 27.92
CA ASN A 7 -11.84 2.54 28.88
C ASN A 7 -10.66 3.32 29.48
N ASP A 8 -9.44 2.82 29.35
CA ASP A 8 -8.24 3.50 29.82
C ASP A 8 -7.79 4.60 28.84
N ILE A 9 -8.31 4.57 27.59
CA ILE A 9 -7.99 5.53 26.55
C ILE A 9 -9.01 6.66 26.59
N SER A 10 -8.57 7.82 27.07
CA SER A 10 -9.42 9.01 27.29
C SER A 10 -8.91 10.27 26.60
N GLY A 11 -8.03 10.12 25.60
CA GLY A 11 -7.42 11.23 24.86
C GLY A 11 -6.85 10.79 23.53
N SER A 12 -6.06 11.67 22.90
CA SER A 12 -5.40 11.41 21.62
C SER A 12 -4.47 10.20 21.70
N PHE A 13 -4.46 9.37 20.65
CA PHE A 13 -3.63 8.18 20.57
C PHE A 13 -3.13 7.91 19.16
N ALA A 14 -2.06 7.12 19.04
CA ALA A 14 -1.61 6.60 17.77
C ALA A 14 -2.10 5.16 17.58
N PHE A 15 -2.40 4.78 16.33
CA PHE A 15 -2.80 3.42 16.00
C PHE A 15 -2.23 2.92 14.67
N ILE A 16 -2.07 1.60 14.57
CA ILE A 16 -1.84 0.88 13.32
C ILE A 16 -2.93 -0.20 13.21
N PHE A 17 -3.66 -0.17 12.10
CA PHE A 17 -4.69 -1.16 11.81
C PHE A 17 -4.20 -2.20 10.81
N VAL A 18 -4.21 -3.46 11.22
CA VAL A 18 -3.81 -4.60 10.38
C VAL A 18 -5.04 -5.38 9.99
N THR A 19 -5.28 -5.48 8.67
CA THR A 19 -6.39 -6.25 8.10
C THR A 19 -6.06 -7.74 8.03
N GLY A 20 -7.09 -8.59 8.00
CA GLY A 20 -6.94 -10.04 7.86
C GLY A 20 -8.19 -10.78 8.34
N GLU A 21 -8.12 -12.10 8.41
CA GLU A 21 -9.21 -12.92 8.97
C GLU A 21 -9.52 -12.54 10.43
N LYS A 22 -8.48 -12.11 11.16
CA LYS A 22 -8.60 -11.52 12.50
C LYS A 22 -7.93 -10.17 12.47
N PRO A 23 -8.70 -9.09 12.34
CA PRO A 23 -8.14 -7.74 12.34
C PRO A 23 -7.51 -7.40 13.69
N LYS A 24 -6.46 -6.59 13.66
CA LYS A 24 -5.74 -6.15 14.85
C LYS A 24 -5.59 -4.63 14.85
N LEU A 25 -5.77 -4.03 16.02
CA LEU A 25 -5.50 -2.61 16.25
C LEU A 25 -4.39 -2.46 17.28
N TYR A 26 -3.21 -2.13 16.80
CA TYR A 26 -2.10 -1.73 17.69
C TYR A 26 -2.30 -0.28 18.09
N VAL A 27 -2.16 0.01 19.38
CA VAL A 27 -2.39 1.35 19.93
C VAL A 27 -1.23 1.75 20.82
N SER A 28 -0.81 3.02 20.67
CA SER A 28 0.11 3.70 21.57
C SER A 28 -0.63 4.85 22.26
N TYR A 29 -0.72 4.80 23.58
CA TYR A 29 -1.36 5.80 24.40
C TYR A 29 -0.61 5.99 25.73
N ASN A 30 -0.19 7.23 26.04
CA ASN A 30 0.55 7.56 27.27
C ASN A 30 1.74 6.63 27.52
N GLU A 31 2.60 6.41 26.52
CA GLU A 31 3.78 5.55 26.56
C GLU A 31 3.49 4.05 26.78
N LYS A 32 2.23 3.66 26.77
CA LYS A 32 1.80 2.27 26.81
C LYS A 32 1.45 1.76 25.42
N LEU A 33 1.79 0.49 25.16
CA LEU A 33 1.53 -0.20 23.90
C LEU A 33 0.61 -1.38 24.15
N CYS A 34 -0.42 -1.53 23.33
CA CYS A 34 -1.32 -2.68 23.39
C CYS A 34 -1.83 -3.05 21.99
N CYS A 35 -2.44 -4.24 21.91
CA CYS A 35 -3.11 -4.72 20.71
C CYS A 35 -4.53 -5.15 21.06
N PHE A 36 -5.51 -4.65 20.35
CA PHE A 36 -6.92 -5.05 20.44
C PHE A 36 -7.25 -5.97 19.27
N GLU A 37 -7.92 -7.09 19.56
CA GLU A 37 -8.36 -8.09 18.59
C GLU A 37 -9.89 -8.29 18.62
N ASP A 38 -10.58 -7.74 19.63
CA ASP A 38 -12.03 -7.75 19.70
C ASP A 38 -12.63 -6.66 18.78
N GLU A 39 -13.59 -7.05 17.95
CA GLU A 39 -14.22 -6.17 16.96
C GLU A 39 -14.88 -4.94 17.61
N LYS A 40 -15.56 -5.13 18.75
CA LYS A 40 -16.27 -4.02 19.42
C LYS A 40 -15.28 -3.01 19.97
N ASP A 41 -14.16 -3.48 20.52
CA ASP A 41 -13.10 -2.64 21.05
C ASP A 41 -12.45 -1.82 19.93
N ILE A 42 -12.12 -2.49 18.82
CA ILE A 42 -11.56 -1.86 17.62
C ILE A 42 -12.50 -0.77 17.10
N LEU A 43 -13.78 -1.10 16.87
CA LEU A 43 -14.75 -0.14 16.34
C LEU A 43 -15.02 1.01 17.31
N SER A 44 -15.05 0.73 18.62
CA SER A 44 -15.22 1.76 19.66
C SER A 44 -14.07 2.78 19.62
N LEU A 45 -12.82 2.32 19.52
CA LEU A 45 -11.65 3.19 19.46
C LEU A 45 -11.61 3.98 18.15
N LEU A 46 -11.79 3.32 17.01
CA LEU A 46 -11.76 3.97 15.71
C LEU A 46 -12.86 5.02 15.54
N SER A 47 -14.08 4.77 16.09
CA SER A 47 -15.20 5.71 16.02
C SER A 47 -15.22 6.76 17.13
N SER A 48 -14.32 6.67 18.10
CA SER A 48 -14.21 7.63 19.21
C SER A 48 -13.95 9.05 18.69
N GLY A 49 -14.32 10.06 19.47
CA GLY A 49 -14.07 11.47 19.17
C GLY A 49 -12.64 11.94 19.43
N PHE A 50 -11.75 11.08 19.90
CA PHE A 50 -10.35 11.43 20.16
C PHE A 50 -9.56 11.64 18.86
N GLU A 51 -8.59 12.53 18.90
CA GLU A 51 -7.63 12.70 17.81
C GLU A 51 -6.76 11.46 17.65
N LYS A 52 -6.48 11.10 16.41
CA LYS A 52 -5.74 9.89 16.07
C LYS A 52 -4.60 10.19 15.11
N GLN A 53 -3.45 9.59 15.39
CA GLN A 53 -2.33 9.51 14.47
C GLN A 53 -2.26 8.08 13.94
N THR A 54 -1.92 7.90 12.66
CA THR A 54 -1.84 6.57 12.06
C THR A 54 -0.78 6.49 10.96
N PHE A 55 -0.64 5.32 10.37
CA PHE A 55 0.15 5.08 9.17
C PHE A 55 -0.69 4.26 8.18
N GLY A 56 -1.20 4.93 7.13
CA GLY A 56 -2.10 4.35 6.15
C GLY A 56 -3.53 4.14 6.67
N ALA A 57 -4.29 5.22 6.87
CA ALA A 57 -5.65 5.20 7.43
C ALA A 57 -6.69 4.47 6.58
N LYS A 58 -6.48 4.34 5.27
CA LYS A 58 -7.52 3.86 4.32
C LYS A 58 -8.13 2.50 4.69
N PRO A 59 -7.37 1.46 5.08
CA PRO A 59 -7.94 0.19 5.54
C PRO A 59 -8.85 0.33 6.77
N ALA A 60 -8.51 1.20 7.70
CA ALA A 60 -9.33 1.44 8.90
C ALA A 60 -10.63 2.19 8.58
N TYR A 61 -10.59 3.15 7.64
CA TYR A 61 -11.80 3.79 7.11
C TYR A 61 -12.73 2.78 6.48
N ARG A 62 -12.19 1.91 5.61
CA ARG A 62 -12.97 0.87 4.94
C ARG A 62 -13.57 -0.12 5.95
N TYR A 63 -12.79 -0.57 6.92
CA TYR A 63 -13.26 -1.46 7.98
C TYR A 63 -14.43 -0.86 8.76
N CYS A 64 -14.35 0.41 9.13
CA CYS A 64 -15.45 1.10 9.78
C CYS A 64 -16.72 1.16 8.90
N LEU A 65 -16.58 1.44 7.60
CA LEU A 65 -17.71 1.46 6.65
C LEU A 65 -18.38 0.08 6.52
N GLU A 66 -17.60 -0.99 6.44
CA GLU A 66 -18.07 -2.38 6.38
C GLU A 66 -18.91 -2.76 7.61
N HIS A 67 -18.63 -2.13 8.77
CA HIS A 67 -19.35 -2.36 10.03
C HIS A 67 -20.37 -1.25 10.39
N GLY A 68 -20.74 -0.43 9.42
CA GLY A 68 -21.78 0.60 9.59
C GLY A 68 -21.40 1.76 10.53
N THR A 69 -20.10 1.99 10.76
CA THR A 69 -19.59 3.09 11.57
C THR A 69 -18.61 3.97 10.79
N LYS A 70 -18.02 4.97 11.44
CA LYS A 70 -17.06 5.89 10.82
C LYS A 70 -15.80 6.03 11.66
N LEU A 71 -14.65 5.93 11.01
CA LEU A 71 -13.39 6.39 11.60
C LEU A 71 -13.46 7.92 11.74
N LYS A 72 -13.12 8.45 12.93
CA LYS A 72 -13.19 9.88 13.22
C LYS A 72 -11.85 10.45 13.64
N ASN A 73 -11.64 11.73 13.33
CA ASN A 73 -10.57 12.57 13.86
C ASN A 73 -9.17 11.96 13.64
N VAL A 74 -8.87 11.51 12.43
CA VAL A 74 -7.50 11.24 11.99
C VAL A 74 -6.87 12.61 11.70
N VAL A 75 -5.91 13.00 12.53
CA VAL A 75 -5.25 14.31 12.44
C VAL A 75 -3.86 14.22 11.81
N SER A 76 -3.27 13.02 11.77
CA SER A 76 -1.98 12.77 11.11
C SER A 76 -1.92 11.34 10.57
N ASP A 77 -1.40 11.19 9.37
CA ASP A 77 -1.13 9.92 8.68
C ASP A 77 0.29 9.93 8.12
N GLY A 78 1.18 9.14 8.72
CA GLY A 78 2.60 9.13 8.37
C GLY A 78 2.88 8.63 6.94
N ASP A 79 2.00 7.81 6.34
CA ASP A 79 2.12 7.35 4.95
C ASP A 79 1.86 8.52 3.98
N ILE A 80 0.77 9.24 4.19
CA ILE A 80 0.41 10.44 3.39
C ILE A 80 1.45 11.55 3.57
N ALA A 81 1.91 11.78 4.80
CA ALA A 81 2.96 12.75 5.08
C ALA A 81 4.26 12.39 4.35
N GLY A 82 4.66 11.12 4.39
CA GLY A 82 5.82 10.61 3.66
C GLY A 82 5.71 10.83 2.15
N TYR A 83 4.53 10.58 1.58
CA TYR A 83 4.23 10.83 0.16
C TYR A 83 4.38 12.31 -0.20
N LEU A 84 3.81 13.22 0.59
CA LEU A 84 3.92 14.66 0.33
C LEU A 84 5.36 15.16 0.39
N LEU A 85 6.15 14.65 1.32
CA LEU A 85 7.55 15.06 1.50
C LEU A 85 8.49 14.49 0.43
N ASN A 86 8.17 13.34 -0.15
CA ASN A 86 8.95 12.70 -1.21
C ASN A 86 8.09 11.83 -2.14
N ALA A 87 7.33 12.43 -3.03
CA ALA A 87 6.46 11.73 -4.00
C ALA A 87 7.18 10.78 -4.98
N SER A 88 8.52 10.80 -5.03
CA SER A 88 9.32 9.96 -5.92
C SER A 88 9.73 8.63 -5.29
N ALA A 89 9.47 8.41 -4.01
CA ALA A 89 9.75 7.12 -3.37
C ALA A 89 8.78 6.04 -3.88
N SER A 90 9.29 4.82 -4.02
CA SER A 90 8.48 3.67 -4.46
C SER A 90 7.64 3.07 -3.34
N GLU A 91 8.03 3.30 -2.11
CA GLU A 91 7.40 2.73 -0.90
C GLU A 91 7.69 3.60 0.31
N TYR A 92 6.74 3.67 1.23
CA TYR A 92 6.88 4.34 2.53
C TYR A 92 6.69 3.32 3.63
N THR A 93 7.67 3.23 4.52
CA THR A 93 7.61 2.39 5.72
C THR A 93 7.97 3.22 6.94
N ILE A 94 7.43 2.86 8.10
CA ILE A 94 7.72 3.56 9.36
C ILE A 94 9.23 3.56 9.63
N ASN A 95 9.89 2.39 9.49
CA ASN A 95 11.34 2.29 9.70
C ASN A 95 12.14 3.11 8.69
N GLY A 96 11.75 3.11 7.41
CA GLY A 96 12.41 3.91 6.37
C GLY A 96 12.31 5.40 6.64
N LEU A 97 11.14 5.88 7.00
CA LEU A 97 10.93 7.29 7.36
C LEU A 97 11.62 7.66 8.68
N CYS A 98 11.60 6.77 9.69
CA CYS A 98 12.36 7.00 10.92
C CYS A 98 13.85 7.16 10.65
N ALA A 99 14.44 6.34 9.79
CA ALA A 99 15.83 6.46 9.39
C ALA A 99 16.10 7.77 8.65
N LEU A 100 15.23 8.16 7.72
CA LEU A 100 15.37 9.38 6.92
C LEU A 100 15.27 10.64 7.77
N TYR A 101 14.31 10.68 8.72
CA TYR A 101 14.04 11.87 9.55
C TYR A 101 14.67 11.79 10.95
N SER A 102 15.60 10.85 11.16
CA SER A 102 16.35 10.66 12.42
C SER A 102 15.46 10.49 13.65
N CYS A 103 14.36 9.75 13.48
CA CYS A 103 13.50 9.32 14.58
C CYS A 103 14.06 8.07 15.28
N PRO A 104 13.77 7.87 16.58
CA PRO A 104 14.20 6.68 17.30
C PRO A 104 13.68 5.38 16.67
N SER A 105 14.53 4.33 16.64
CA SER A 105 14.14 2.97 16.25
C SER A 105 13.79 2.16 17.49
N TYR A 106 12.76 1.32 17.36
CA TYR A 106 12.22 0.47 18.41
C TYR A 106 12.24 -1.03 18.04
N GLU A 107 13.15 -1.46 17.17
CA GLU A 107 13.24 -2.84 16.64
C GLU A 107 13.19 -3.93 17.74
N LYS A 108 13.73 -3.63 18.93
CA LYS A 108 13.73 -4.56 20.07
C LYS A 108 12.33 -4.88 20.60
N LEU A 109 11.31 -4.11 20.23
CA LEU A 109 9.92 -4.32 20.64
C LEU A 109 9.16 -5.29 19.71
N GLY A 110 9.82 -5.88 18.71
CA GLY A 110 9.21 -6.86 17.79
C GLY A 110 7.98 -6.28 17.08
N GLU A 111 6.84 -6.95 17.21
CA GLU A 111 5.58 -6.52 16.55
C GLU A 111 5.05 -5.16 17.01
N TYR A 112 5.54 -4.62 18.12
CA TYR A 112 5.18 -3.29 18.63
C TYR A 112 6.16 -2.19 18.20
N ALA A 113 7.18 -2.50 17.42
CA ALA A 113 8.20 -1.54 17.03
C ALA A 113 7.61 -0.35 16.27
N ASP A 114 6.78 -0.64 15.29
CA ASP A 114 6.17 0.37 14.42
C ASP A 114 5.22 1.30 15.20
N ILE A 115 4.35 0.74 16.03
CA ILE A 115 3.42 1.55 16.83
C ILE A 115 4.14 2.37 17.89
N ALA A 116 5.26 1.89 18.42
CA ALA A 116 6.09 2.64 19.37
C ALA A 116 6.75 3.86 18.71
N ALA A 117 7.14 3.76 17.44
CA ALA A 117 7.78 4.83 16.68
C ALA A 117 6.77 5.86 16.15
N LEU A 118 5.53 5.44 15.90
CA LEU A 118 4.57 6.16 15.07
C LEU A 118 4.28 7.59 15.55
N SER A 119 4.00 7.80 16.83
CA SER A 119 3.64 9.14 17.32
C SER A 119 4.79 10.13 17.18
N GLY A 120 6.02 9.70 17.48
CA GLY A 120 7.23 10.50 17.29
C GLY A 120 7.48 10.80 15.80
N LEU A 121 7.26 9.81 14.94
CA LEU A 121 7.40 9.97 13.49
C LEU A 121 6.35 10.97 12.96
N CYS A 122 5.07 10.80 13.28
CA CYS A 122 4.00 11.72 12.86
C CYS A 122 4.32 13.16 13.27
N THR A 123 4.71 13.38 14.52
CA THR A 123 5.10 14.71 15.01
C THR A 123 6.25 15.31 14.19
N ARG A 124 7.23 14.48 13.83
CA ARG A 124 8.36 14.93 13.01
C ARG A 124 7.95 15.28 11.59
N LEU A 125 7.13 14.42 10.94
CA LEU A 125 6.67 14.65 9.57
C LEU A 125 5.71 15.84 9.47
N ASP A 126 4.80 16.00 10.43
CA ASP A 126 3.89 17.14 10.49
C ASP A 126 4.67 18.46 10.58
N LYS A 127 5.78 18.47 11.35
CA LYS A 127 6.66 19.62 11.40
C LYS A 127 7.34 19.92 10.05
N GLU A 128 7.86 18.91 9.37
CA GLU A 128 8.47 19.07 8.03
C GLU A 128 7.45 19.62 7.01
N ILE A 129 6.22 19.12 7.04
CA ILE A 129 5.11 19.60 6.18
C ILE A 129 4.83 21.08 6.47
N SER A 130 4.79 21.46 7.75
CA SER A 130 4.56 22.85 8.16
C SER A 130 5.72 23.75 7.76
N ASP A 131 6.97 23.32 7.97
CA ASP A 131 8.18 24.07 7.59
C ASP A 131 8.25 24.32 6.06
N LEU A 132 7.66 23.42 5.25
CA LEU A 132 7.54 23.58 3.80
C LEU A 132 6.27 24.35 3.35
N GLY A 133 5.41 24.75 4.27
CA GLY A 133 4.16 25.48 3.97
C GLY A 133 3.08 24.61 3.30
N MET A 134 3.14 23.29 3.45
CA MET A 134 2.17 22.34 2.86
C MET A 134 1.08 21.92 3.84
N GLU A 135 0.98 22.50 5.02
CA GLU A 135 0.03 22.13 6.07
C GLU A 135 -1.43 22.14 5.57
N LYS A 136 -1.81 23.18 4.82
CA LYS A 136 -3.15 23.30 4.27
C LYS A 136 -3.45 22.21 3.23
N LEU A 137 -2.51 21.88 2.37
CA LEU A 137 -2.64 20.79 1.41
C LEU A 137 -2.86 19.46 2.16
N TYR A 138 -2.05 19.20 3.18
CA TYR A 138 -2.12 17.98 3.97
C TYR A 138 -3.44 17.84 4.71
N THR A 139 -3.84 18.86 5.47
CA THR A 139 -5.00 18.78 6.38
C THR A 139 -6.35 18.98 5.69
N GLU A 140 -6.42 19.83 4.65
CA GLU A 140 -7.69 20.16 3.99
C GLU A 140 -7.94 19.31 2.72
N THR A 141 -6.91 18.65 2.18
CA THR A 141 -7.04 17.89 0.94
C THR A 141 -6.63 16.42 1.12
N GLU A 142 -5.40 16.13 1.45
CA GLU A 142 -4.86 14.77 1.40
C GLU A 142 -5.44 13.86 2.50
N LEU A 143 -5.49 14.33 3.75
CA LEU A 143 -6.11 13.54 4.82
C LEU A 143 -7.60 13.26 4.57
N PRO A 144 -8.45 14.24 4.22
CA PRO A 144 -9.85 13.98 3.89
C PRO A 144 -10.04 13.10 2.65
N LEU A 145 -9.16 13.20 1.65
CA LEU A 145 -9.20 12.38 0.44
C LEU A 145 -9.10 10.89 0.76
N THR A 146 -8.36 10.52 1.80
CA THR A 146 -8.23 9.11 2.22
C THR A 146 -9.58 8.48 2.58
N GLU A 147 -10.47 9.21 3.29
CA GLU A 147 -11.83 8.76 3.59
C GLU A 147 -12.66 8.60 2.32
N VAL A 148 -12.55 9.57 1.39
CA VAL A 148 -13.26 9.51 0.10
C VAL A 148 -12.83 8.30 -0.70
N LEU A 149 -11.53 8.05 -0.84
CA LEU A 149 -11.00 6.88 -1.55
C LEU A 149 -11.44 5.55 -0.91
N ALA A 150 -11.42 5.46 0.42
CA ALA A 150 -11.95 4.28 1.13
C ALA A 150 -13.44 4.05 0.85
N SER A 151 -14.23 5.13 0.80
CA SER A 151 -15.67 5.09 0.47
C SER A 151 -15.88 4.65 -0.99
N MET A 152 -15.11 5.15 -1.93
CA MET A 152 -15.17 4.71 -3.34
C MET A 152 -14.85 3.23 -3.49
N GLU A 153 -13.84 2.72 -2.78
CA GLU A 153 -13.49 1.31 -2.76
C GLU A 153 -14.58 0.43 -2.13
N PHE A 154 -15.24 0.94 -1.08
CA PHE A 154 -16.32 0.23 -0.40
C PHE A 154 -17.56 0.09 -1.29
N TYR A 155 -18.00 1.16 -1.94
CA TYR A 155 -19.14 1.11 -2.86
C TYR A 155 -18.81 0.42 -4.18
N GLY A 156 -17.58 0.52 -4.63
CA GLY A 156 -17.11 -0.04 -5.88
C GLY A 156 -17.77 0.57 -7.12
N VAL A 157 -17.44 -0.01 -8.26
CA VAL A 157 -18.08 0.30 -9.54
C VAL A 157 -18.58 -0.98 -10.20
N LYS A 158 -19.72 -0.92 -10.87
CA LYS A 158 -20.22 -2.07 -11.62
C LYS A 158 -19.34 -2.28 -12.84
N ALA A 159 -18.70 -3.45 -12.91
CA ALA A 159 -17.94 -3.87 -14.08
C ALA A 159 -18.79 -4.81 -14.96
N ASP A 160 -18.67 -4.65 -16.28
CA ASP A 160 -19.21 -5.62 -17.24
C ASP A 160 -18.26 -6.82 -17.34
N THR A 161 -18.42 -7.74 -16.41
CA THR A 161 -17.56 -8.94 -16.31
C THR A 161 -17.71 -9.87 -17.50
N ASP A 162 -18.89 -9.91 -18.13
CA ASP A 162 -19.14 -10.78 -19.27
C ASP A 162 -18.49 -10.21 -20.52
N GLY A 163 -18.62 -8.90 -20.76
CA GLY A 163 -17.90 -8.22 -21.85
C GLY A 163 -16.38 -8.32 -21.72
N ILE A 164 -15.83 -8.15 -20.50
CA ILE A 164 -14.38 -8.34 -20.25
C ILE A 164 -13.97 -9.79 -20.56
N ARG A 165 -14.76 -10.78 -20.15
CA ARG A 165 -14.46 -12.20 -20.42
C ARG A 165 -14.55 -12.53 -21.91
N GLU A 166 -15.55 -12.02 -22.62
CA GLU A 166 -15.71 -12.21 -24.05
C GLU A 166 -14.53 -11.59 -24.82
N PHE A 167 -14.17 -10.36 -24.47
CA PHE A 167 -12.99 -9.70 -25.03
C PHE A 167 -11.69 -10.48 -24.75
N GLY A 168 -11.53 -10.97 -23.52
CA GLY A 168 -10.40 -11.81 -23.14
C GLY A 168 -10.32 -13.09 -23.97
N ASN A 169 -11.44 -13.79 -24.19
CA ASN A 169 -11.49 -14.99 -25.03
C ASN A 169 -11.13 -14.69 -26.49
N THR A 170 -11.57 -13.55 -27.02
CA THR A 170 -11.21 -13.11 -28.37
C THR A 170 -9.71 -12.88 -28.50
N LEU A 171 -9.11 -12.16 -27.54
CA LEU A 171 -7.67 -11.92 -27.50
C LEU A 171 -6.86 -13.22 -27.37
N CYS A 172 -7.30 -14.16 -26.52
CA CYS A 172 -6.66 -15.48 -26.39
C CYS A 172 -6.62 -16.21 -27.74
N GLY A 173 -7.75 -16.23 -28.46
CA GLY A 173 -7.81 -16.85 -29.79
C GLY A 173 -6.87 -16.20 -30.82
N GLU A 174 -6.79 -14.87 -30.81
CA GLU A 174 -5.83 -14.14 -31.67
C GLU A 174 -4.38 -14.44 -31.31
N ILE A 175 -4.04 -14.44 -30.02
CA ILE A 175 -2.70 -14.78 -29.52
C ILE A 175 -2.32 -16.20 -29.94
N GLU A 176 -3.17 -17.19 -29.71
CA GLU A 176 -2.94 -18.58 -30.11
C GLU A 176 -2.70 -18.68 -31.63
N GLY A 177 -3.49 -17.97 -32.43
CA GLY A 177 -3.31 -17.92 -33.88
C GLY A 177 -1.96 -17.31 -34.30
N LEU A 178 -1.51 -16.26 -33.62
CA LEU A 178 -0.21 -15.64 -33.86
C LEU A 178 0.96 -16.54 -33.40
N GLU A 179 0.83 -17.20 -32.26
CA GLU A 179 1.82 -18.15 -31.77
C GLU A 179 2.04 -19.30 -32.76
N GLN A 180 0.98 -19.87 -33.30
CA GLN A 180 1.06 -20.93 -34.32
C GLN A 180 1.76 -20.44 -35.58
N GLN A 181 1.50 -19.22 -36.03
CA GLN A 181 2.20 -18.62 -37.17
C GLN A 181 3.71 -18.41 -36.88
N ILE A 182 4.04 -17.99 -35.68
CA ILE A 182 5.44 -17.81 -35.25
C ILE A 182 6.17 -19.16 -35.25
N TYR A 183 5.58 -20.19 -34.61
CA TYR A 183 6.16 -21.54 -34.59
C TYR A 183 6.32 -22.16 -36.01
N PHE A 184 5.32 -21.95 -36.84
CA PHE A 184 5.39 -22.38 -38.23
C PHE A 184 6.56 -21.72 -38.98
N ARG A 185 6.75 -20.41 -38.84
CA ARG A 185 7.85 -19.66 -39.48
C ARG A 185 9.20 -20.00 -38.87
N ALA A 186 9.26 -20.25 -37.55
CA ALA A 186 10.47 -20.66 -36.87
C ALA A 186 10.88 -22.13 -37.11
N GLY A 187 9.95 -22.96 -37.62
CA GLY A 187 10.15 -24.39 -37.79
C GLY A 187 10.24 -25.20 -36.49
N LYS A 188 10.02 -24.56 -35.35
CA LYS A 188 10.08 -25.19 -34.02
C LYS A 188 9.23 -24.41 -32.98
N GLN A 189 8.86 -25.10 -31.91
CA GLN A 189 8.28 -24.46 -30.73
C GLN A 189 9.37 -23.97 -29.78
N PHE A 190 9.14 -22.82 -29.15
CA PHE A 190 10.02 -22.21 -28.16
C PHE A 190 9.22 -21.24 -27.29
N ASN A 191 9.77 -20.80 -26.17
CA ASN A 191 9.11 -19.80 -25.35
C ASN A 191 9.30 -18.40 -25.97
N ILE A 192 8.25 -17.89 -26.64
CA ILE A 192 8.23 -16.57 -27.32
C ILE A 192 8.48 -15.44 -26.31
N ALA A 193 7.99 -15.57 -25.06
CA ALA A 193 8.19 -14.59 -24.00
C ALA A 193 9.62 -14.61 -23.39
N SER A 194 10.49 -15.52 -23.85
CA SER A 194 11.88 -15.56 -23.42
C SER A 194 12.79 -14.80 -24.41
N PRO A 195 13.31 -13.61 -24.07
CA PRO A 195 14.21 -12.85 -24.95
C PRO A 195 15.42 -13.68 -25.42
N LYS A 196 15.93 -14.56 -24.55
CA LYS A 196 17.05 -15.42 -24.87
C LYS A 196 16.71 -16.45 -25.98
N GLN A 197 15.56 -17.13 -25.86
CA GLN A 197 15.11 -18.11 -26.86
C GLN A 197 14.68 -17.43 -28.15
N LEU A 198 13.96 -16.30 -28.03
CA LEU A 198 13.57 -15.49 -29.19
C LEU A 198 14.80 -15.00 -29.97
N GLY A 199 15.83 -14.49 -29.27
CA GLY A 199 17.08 -14.05 -29.90
C GLY A 199 17.81 -15.16 -30.60
N ALA A 200 17.87 -16.37 -30.04
CA ALA A 200 18.48 -17.53 -30.72
C ALA A 200 17.71 -17.89 -32.00
N VAL A 201 16.37 -17.94 -31.94
CA VAL A 201 15.54 -18.24 -33.12
C VAL A 201 15.71 -17.18 -34.21
N LEU A 202 15.66 -15.90 -33.89
CA LEU A 202 15.76 -14.81 -34.87
C LEU A 202 17.16 -14.73 -35.51
N PHE A 203 18.20 -14.79 -34.71
CA PHE A 203 19.54 -14.43 -35.14
C PHE A 203 20.45 -15.65 -35.45
N GLU A 204 20.21 -16.81 -34.84
CA GLU A 204 20.98 -18.02 -35.06
C GLU A 204 20.28 -18.97 -36.02
N ASP A 205 18.96 -19.26 -35.83
CA ASP A 205 18.26 -20.20 -36.69
C ASP A 205 17.77 -19.55 -38.00
N LEU A 206 17.19 -18.37 -37.94
CA LEU A 206 16.66 -17.67 -39.12
C LEU A 206 17.67 -16.76 -39.80
N GLY A 207 18.85 -16.55 -39.19
CA GLY A 207 19.93 -15.77 -39.75
C GLY A 207 19.63 -14.30 -40.01
N LEU A 208 18.68 -13.72 -39.28
CA LEU A 208 18.36 -12.30 -39.43
C LEU A 208 19.50 -11.42 -38.92
N PRO A 209 19.72 -10.23 -39.53
CA PRO A 209 20.75 -9.33 -39.07
C PRO A 209 20.47 -8.87 -37.63
N SER A 210 21.40 -9.12 -36.70
CA SER A 210 21.29 -8.68 -35.31
C SER A 210 21.78 -7.26 -35.14
N GLY A 211 21.11 -6.49 -34.25
CA GLY A 211 21.64 -5.24 -33.75
C GLY A 211 22.83 -5.42 -32.79
N LYS A 212 22.98 -4.56 -31.79
CA LYS A 212 24.05 -4.68 -30.79
C LYS A 212 23.88 -5.94 -29.93
N LYS A 213 24.94 -6.76 -29.86
CA LYS A 213 25.04 -7.85 -28.89
C LYS A 213 25.29 -7.26 -27.49
N THR A 214 24.44 -7.58 -26.50
CA THR A 214 24.65 -7.21 -25.08
C THR A 214 25.49 -8.29 -24.39
N LYS A 215 26.02 -7.98 -23.18
CA LYS A 215 26.77 -8.98 -22.37
C LYS A 215 25.94 -10.22 -22.03
N THR A 216 24.61 -10.15 -22.07
CA THR A 216 23.68 -11.21 -21.70
C THR A 216 22.93 -11.85 -22.88
N GLY A 217 23.16 -11.41 -24.12
CA GLY A 217 22.52 -11.96 -25.31
C GLY A 217 22.20 -10.93 -26.38
N TYR A 218 21.29 -11.27 -27.27
CA TYR A 218 20.82 -10.37 -28.32
C TYR A 218 19.81 -9.36 -27.75
N SER A 219 19.82 -8.13 -28.28
CA SER A 219 18.73 -7.19 -28.07
C SER A 219 17.57 -7.56 -29.02
N THR A 220 16.48 -8.01 -28.44
CA THR A 220 15.22 -8.33 -29.16
C THR A 220 14.20 -7.24 -28.94
#